data_708b5da30f694756ac7fbf4c2a6153b3
#
_entry.id   708b5da30f694756ac7fbf4c2a6153b3
#
_cell.length_a   1.000
_cell.length_b   1.000
_cell.length_c   1.000
_cell.angle_alpha   90.00
_cell.angle_beta   90.00
_cell.angle_gamma   90.00
#
_symmetry.space_group_name_H-M   'P 1'
#
loop_
_entity.id
_entity.type
_entity.pdbx_description
1 polymer ?
#
loop_
_entity_poly.entity_id
_entity_poly.type
_entity_poly.pdbx_seq_one_letter_code
_entity_poly.pdbx_strand_id
1 'polypeptide(L)'
;MFKNEDDFKRIVARLNIDTDPNPDHRESLRRKMLFVFRELQKRSARTDTWQNIRRTIMKSPITKLAAAAVIIMAIVLSITLLDKSVIPAAYALEQTIQASHSVRYLHIINTVASQDEPMEFWVEFEPSGQLKNMRFNKPAWMDPGDGATVIVWKDNKAKLWVKKKNFLVTIRDKEIAAEMLRHVEQLDPKFAVERLQSKQEQGNTEVEIEVPTDKAEPIIVTATHIQEVDSPFQRIVLYIDQATRLVNSAELYKLEAGEYNKVATLEYYDYNQPIDPKMFTFNDIPDDVMIMDQTTQEVGLAQGDLTNDEIAVELIRQFLQALIDQDYAKAGRLFSGVPAERMEKAYGQIRFIRIISIGEPAPHSVTGGLYVPCTVEIEENGEISQWQPEHSYVRQVHGQPDRWEIIGGFRGI
;
A
#
# COMPACT_ATOMS: atom_id res chain seq x y z
N MET A 1 22.75 32.47 14.38
CA MET A 1 21.70 33.45 14.62
C MET A 1 21.80 34.49 13.52
N PHE A 2 20.75 34.62 12.71
CA PHE A 2 20.74 35.50 11.53
C PHE A 2 20.81 36.97 11.96
N LYS A 3 21.63 37.78 11.31
CA LYS A 3 21.80 39.18 11.68
C LYS A 3 20.71 40.08 11.10
N ASN A 4 20.12 39.70 9.98
CA ASN A 4 19.03 40.42 9.33
C ASN A 4 18.24 39.52 8.34
N GLU A 5 17.17 40.05 7.79
CA GLU A 5 16.29 39.36 6.81
C GLU A 5 17.03 38.95 5.51
N ASP A 6 18.07 39.70 5.11
CA ASP A 6 18.82 39.42 3.90
C ASP A 6 19.76 38.20 4.06
N ASP A 7 20.31 37.96 5.27
CA ASP A 7 21.09 36.76 5.55
C ASP A 7 20.22 35.50 5.49
N PHE A 8 18.96 35.59 5.95
CA PHE A 8 17.99 34.49 5.85
C PHE A 8 17.63 34.20 4.40
N LYS A 9 17.33 35.24 3.60
CA LYS A 9 17.04 35.09 2.17
C LYS A 9 18.18 34.42 1.39
N ARG A 10 19.45 34.77 1.69
CA ARG A 10 20.62 34.15 1.06
C ARG A 10 20.77 32.67 1.38
N ILE A 11 20.44 32.26 2.60
CA ILE A 11 20.53 30.85 3.01
C ILE A 11 19.40 30.03 2.38
N VAL A 12 18.18 30.54 2.36
CA VAL A 12 17.03 29.89 1.70
C VAL A 12 17.27 29.75 0.18
N ALA A 13 17.87 30.76 -0.44
CA ALA A 13 18.23 30.68 -1.87
C ALA A 13 19.32 29.65 -2.20
N ARG A 14 20.17 29.26 -1.22
CA ARG A 14 21.20 28.22 -1.38
C ARG A 14 20.71 26.80 -1.18
N LEU A 15 19.57 26.65 -0.54
CA LEU A 15 18.91 25.37 -0.35
C LEU A 15 18.08 25.02 -1.57
N ASN A 16 18.67 24.75 -2.68
CA ASN A 16 18.06 24.43 -3.97
C ASN A 16 16.93 23.38 -3.81
N ILE A 17 15.83 23.80 -3.17
CA ILE A 17 14.64 22.99 -2.93
C ILE A 17 13.77 23.17 -4.18
N ASP A 18 14.07 22.35 -5.16
CA ASP A 18 13.33 22.27 -6.42
C ASP A 18 12.11 21.35 -6.19
N THR A 19 11.14 21.85 -5.48
CA THR A 19 9.79 21.33 -5.47
C THR A 19 8.87 22.53 -5.52
N ASP A 20 8.02 22.58 -6.51
CA ASP A 20 7.06 23.67 -6.74
C ASP A 20 5.91 23.57 -5.71
N PRO A 21 6.10 24.06 -4.48
CA PRO A 21 5.05 24.00 -3.47
C PRO A 21 4.01 25.05 -3.80
N ASN A 22 2.75 24.71 -3.62
CA ASN A 22 1.61 25.59 -3.74
C ASN A 22 1.95 27.00 -3.22
N PRO A 23 1.89 28.05 -4.06
CA PRO A 23 2.34 29.41 -3.73
C PRO A 23 1.67 29.97 -2.46
N ASP A 24 0.43 29.60 -2.17
CA ASP A 24 -0.31 30.03 -0.97
C ASP A 24 0.25 29.43 0.31
N HIS A 25 0.70 28.18 0.27
CA HIS A 25 1.35 27.51 1.41
C HIS A 25 2.70 28.16 1.74
N ARG A 26 3.50 28.45 0.72
CA ARG A 26 4.79 29.14 0.85
C ARG A 26 4.64 30.52 1.47
N GLU A 27 3.62 31.28 1.07
CA GLU A 27 3.35 32.62 1.59
C GLU A 27 2.81 32.57 3.04
N SER A 28 2.01 31.57 3.39
CA SER A 28 1.52 31.33 4.75
C SER A 28 2.66 30.97 5.70
N LEU A 29 3.56 30.05 5.31
CA LEU A 29 4.75 29.68 6.08
C LEU A 29 5.68 30.90 6.29
N ARG A 30 5.90 31.68 5.24
CA ARG A 30 6.69 32.92 5.28
C ARG A 30 6.11 33.92 6.28
N ARG A 31 4.80 34.16 6.28
CA ARG A 31 4.14 35.06 7.23
C ARG A 31 4.26 34.56 8.67
N LYS A 32 4.05 33.26 8.91
CA LYS A 32 4.22 32.64 10.24
C LYS A 32 5.67 32.79 10.75
N MET A 33 6.67 32.47 9.92
CA MET A 33 8.08 32.62 10.30
C MET A 33 8.48 34.07 10.56
N LEU A 34 8.01 35.02 9.74
CA LEU A 34 8.27 36.46 9.95
C LEU A 34 7.59 36.99 11.24
N PHE A 35 6.41 36.49 11.57
CA PHE A 35 5.74 36.84 12.83
C PHE A 35 6.54 36.37 14.04
N VAL A 36 6.94 35.10 14.08
CA VAL A 36 7.77 34.53 15.16
C VAL A 36 9.11 35.27 15.28
N PHE A 37 9.74 35.60 14.16
CA PHE A 37 11.00 36.35 14.13
C PHE A 37 10.86 37.75 14.72
N ARG A 38 9.78 38.48 14.40
CA ARG A 38 9.47 39.81 14.94
C ARG A 38 9.18 39.79 16.44
N GLU A 39 8.49 38.74 16.93
CA GLU A 39 8.22 38.56 18.35
C GLU A 39 9.52 38.26 19.14
N LEU A 40 10.43 37.44 18.61
CA LEU A 40 11.72 37.16 19.20
C LEU A 40 12.63 38.41 19.24
N GLN A 41 12.57 39.24 18.19
CA GLN A 41 13.33 40.48 18.12
C GLN A 41 12.84 41.53 19.13
N LYS A 42 11.55 41.65 19.42
CA LYS A 42 10.97 42.51 20.44
C LYS A 42 11.41 42.14 21.89
N ARG A 43 11.59 40.84 22.15
CA ARG A 43 12.06 40.35 23.45
C ARG A 43 13.58 40.58 23.70
N SER A 44 14.36 40.69 22.62
CA SER A 44 15.82 40.88 22.71
C SER A 44 16.28 42.31 23.02
N ALA A 45 15.37 43.29 22.98
CA ALA A 45 15.70 44.72 23.18
C ALA A 45 15.80 45.15 24.65
N ARG A 46 15.77 44.25 25.61
CA ARG A 46 15.94 44.55 27.03
C ARG A 46 16.97 43.60 27.66
N THR A 47 18.27 43.87 27.53
CA THR A 47 19.30 43.70 28.56
C THR A 47 20.69 43.83 27.95
N ASP A 48 21.37 44.93 28.25
CA ASP A 48 22.75 45.25 27.84
C ASP A 48 23.85 44.51 28.63
N THR A 49 23.54 43.48 29.41
CA THR A 49 24.48 42.80 30.30
C THR A 49 25.16 41.56 29.70
N TRP A 50 24.84 41.20 28.47
CA TRP A 50 25.31 39.93 27.87
C TRP A 50 26.52 40.01 26.95
N GLN A 51 27.08 41.21 26.75
CA GLN A 51 28.20 41.35 25.77
C GLN A 51 29.56 40.82 26.29
N ASN A 52 29.77 40.66 27.58
CA ASN A 52 31.05 40.21 28.13
C ASN A 52 31.20 38.69 28.28
N ILE A 53 30.12 37.92 28.28
CA ILE A 53 30.16 36.46 28.41
C ILE A 53 30.41 35.77 27.06
N ARG A 54 30.15 36.48 25.98
CA ARG A 54 30.15 35.91 24.60
C ARG A 54 31.54 35.61 24.04
N ARG A 55 32.61 36.21 24.55
CA ARG A 55 33.98 36.08 24.00
C ARG A 55 34.72 34.83 24.45
N THR A 56 34.33 34.17 25.56
CA THR A 56 35.06 33.04 26.14
C THR A 56 34.53 31.67 25.75
N ILE A 57 33.28 31.57 25.31
CA ILE A 57 32.57 30.26 25.12
C ILE A 57 32.66 29.71 23.67
N MET A 58 33.13 30.47 22.68
CA MET A 58 33.00 30.09 21.25
C MET A 58 34.18 29.31 20.65
N LYS A 59 35.09 28.73 21.42
CA LYS A 59 36.28 28.06 20.84
C LYS A 59 36.34 26.54 20.97
N SER A 60 35.35 25.87 21.56
CA SER A 60 35.36 24.41 21.68
C SER A 60 34.15 23.75 21.00
N PRO A 61 34.34 22.67 20.20
CA PRO A 61 33.22 21.92 19.60
C PRO A 61 32.32 21.25 20.65
N ILE A 62 32.82 20.98 21.85
CA ILE A 62 32.08 20.40 22.99
C ILE A 62 31.03 21.40 23.52
N THR A 63 31.31 22.70 23.51
CA THR A 63 30.35 23.72 23.96
C THR A 63 29.21 23.96 22.99
N LYS A 64 29.36 23.61 21.70
CA LYS A 64 28.25 23.65 20.72
C LYS A 64 27.26 22.50 20.96
N LEU A 65 27.77 21.33 21.33
CA LEU A 65 26.93 20.18 21.71
C LEU A 65 26.22 20.42 23.06
N ALA A 66 26.89 21.02 24.02
CA ALA A 66 26.29 21.39 25.29
C ALA A 66 25.22 22.49 25.15
N ALA A 67 25.41 23.45 24.24
CA ALA A 67 24.39 24.47 23.95
C ALA A 67 23.16 23.88 23.28
N ALA A 68 23.33 22.93 22.36
CA ALA A 68 22.21 22.21 21.75
C ALA A 68 21.47 21.36 22.82
N ALA A 69 22.19 20.66 23.70
CA ALA A 69 21.59 19.89 24.79
C ALA A 69 20.83 20.77 25.78
N VAL A 70 21.34 21.96 26.10
CA VAL A 70 20.66 22.93 26.97
C VAL A 70 19.41 23.50 26.31
N ILE A 71 19.44 23.73 25.02
CA ILE A 71 18.24 24.19 24.27
C ILE A 71 17.19 23.07 24.26
N ILE A 72 17.56 21.84 23.97
CA ILE A 72 16.67 20.68 24.02
C ILE A 72 16.14 20.47 25.45
N MET A 73 17.00 20.55 26.47
CA MET A 73 16.57 20.47 27.86
C MET A 73 15.66 21.63 28.28
N ALA A 74 15.92 22.86 27.81
CA ALA A 74 15.07 24.02 28.08
C ALA A 74 13.69 23.89 27.37
N ILE A 75 13.65 23.29 26.20
CA ILE A 75 12.40 22.97 25.53
C ILE A 75 11.65 21.87 26.30
N VAL A 76 12.33 20.81 26.70
CA VAL A 76 11.75 19.73 27.51
C VAL A 76 11.28 20.24 28.86
N LEU A 77 12.10 21.06 29.56
CA LEU A 77 11.70 21.69 30.84
C LEU A 77 10.59 22.74 30.70
N SER A 78 10.55 23.49 29.63
CA SER A 78 9.44 24.43 29.41
C SER A 78 8.13 23.67 29.09
N ILE A 79 8.20 22.50 28.48
CA ILE A 79 7.06 21.61 28.28
C ILE A 79 6.61 20.97 29.62
N THR A 80 7.55 20.61 30.50
CA THR A 80 7.24 19.99 31.80
C THR A 80 6.86 20.97 32.92
N LEU A 81 7.25 22.26 32.82
CA LEU A 81 6.93 23.29 33.79
C LEU A 81 5.68 24.12 33.44
N LEU A 82 5.16 24.02 32.20
CA LEU A 82 3.85 24.55 31.82
C LEU A 82 2.79 23.52 32.20
N ASP A 83 2.56 23.41 33.48
CA ASP A 83 1.56 22.55 34.10
C ASP A 83 0.17 22.77 33.47
N LYS A 84 -0.53 21.65 33.15
CA LYS A 84 -1.94 21.59 32.77
C LYS A 84 -2.36 22.34 31.49
N SER A 85 -1.54 22.37 30.48
CA SER A 85 -2.00 22.77 29.16
C SER A 85 -2.43 21.55 28.35
N VAL A 86 -3.67 21.52 27.96
CA VAL A 86 -4.19 20.70 26.86
C VAL A 86 -3.15 20.71 25.75
N ILE A 87 -2.50 19.55 25.51
CA ILE A 87 -1.59 19.41 24.37
C ILE A 87 -2.41 19.81 23.15
N PRO A 88 -2.00 20.84 22.37
CA PRO A 88 -2.79 21.23 21.22
C PRO A 88 -2.98 20.01 20.31
N ALA A 89 -4.20 19.77 19.88
CA ALA A 89 -4.61 18.63 19.06
C ALA A 89 -3.64 18.39 17.88
N ALA A 90 -3.24 19.47 17.19
CA ALA A 90 -2.28 19.43 16.11
C ALA A 90 -0.90 18.88 16.54
N TYR A 91 -0.48 19.13 17.78
CA TYR A 91 0.83 18.65 18.29
C TYR A 91 0.83 17.15 18.59
N ALA A 92 -0.29 16.60 19.06
CA ALA A 92 -0.41 15.16 19.29
C ALA A 92 -0.33 14.37 17.97
N LEU A 93 -1.01 14.82 16.92
CA LEU A 93 -0.95 14.22 15.59
C LEU A 93 0.46 14.31 14.99
N GLU A 94 1.13 15.47 15.10
CA GLU A 94 2.48 15.64 14.59
C GLU A 94 3.48 14.69 15.29
N GLN A 95 3.36 14.50 16.62
CA GLN A 95 4.18 13.53 17.34
C GLN A 95 3.95 12.10 16.90
N THR A 96 2.69 11.73 16.59
CA THR A 96 2.35 10.41 16.08
C THR A 96 2.93 10.19 14.69
N ILE A 97 2.88 11.17 13.80
CA ILE A 97 3.52 11.11 12.48
C ILE A 97 5.03 10.89 12.65
N GLN A 98 5.70 11.68 13.49
CA GLN A 98 7.13 11.56 13.72
C GLN A 98 7.52 10.20 14.31
N ALA A 99 6.75 9.69 15.28
CA ALA A 99 6.98 8.36 15.84
C ALA A 99 6.84 7.26 14.78
N SER A 100 5.81 7.36 13.94
CA SER A 100 5.53 6.38 12.89
C SER A 100 6.60 6.35 11.78
N HIS A 101 7.31 7.46 11.53
CA HIS A 101 8.44 7.47 10.57
C HIS A 101 9.61 6.56 10.97
N SER A 102 9.73 6.23 12.26
CA SER A 102 10.79 5.35 12.78
C SER A 102 10.41 3.85 12.72
N VAL A 103 9.19 3.53 12.29
CA VAL A 103 8.70 2.15 12.24
C VAL A 103 9.41 1.38 11.13
N ARG A 104 9.98 0.22 11.49
CA ARG A 104 10.66 -0.71 10.60
C ARG A 104 9.91 -2.03 10.44
N TYR A 105 9.24 -2.44 11.48
CA TYR A 105 8.48 -3.69 11.55
C TYR A 105 7.10 -3.38 12.10
N LEU A 106 6.10 -4.00 11.50
CA LEU A 106 4.71 -3.78 11.88
C LEU A 106 3.90 -5.05 11.59
N HIS A 107 3.06 -5.45 12.55
CA HIS A 107 2.07 -6.49 12.40
C HIS A 107 0.69 -5.84 12.50
N ILE A 108 -0.17 -6.05 11.51
CA ILE A 108 -1.51 -5.45 11.40
C ILE A 108 -2.54 -6.55 11.32
N ILE A 109 -3.56 -6.47 12.17
CA ILE A 109 -4.76 -7.31 12.10
C ILE A 109 -5.94 -6.40 11.76
N ASN A 110 -6.63 -6.69 10.66
CA ASN A 110 -7.83 -5.96 10.26
C ASN A 110 -9.05 -6.89 10.31
N THR A 111 -9.91 -6.64 11.27
CA THR A 111 -11.16 -7.38 11.50
C THR A 111 -12.34 -6.60 10.94
N VAL A 112 -13.04 -7.17 9.96
CA VAL A 112 -14.27 -6.61 9.37
C VAL A 112 -15.46 -7.15 10.14
N ALA A 113 -16.36 -6.28 10.62
CA ALA A 113 -17.44 -6.65 11.55
C ALA A 113 -18.40 -7.73 11.02
N SER A 114 -18.52 -7.87 9.70
CA SER A 114 -19.40 -8.87 9.05
C SER A 114 -18.69 -10.19 8.71
N GLN A 115 -17.41 -10.35 9.10
CA GLN A 115 -16.56 -11.45 8.68
C GLN A 115 -15.90 -12.13 9.90
N ASP A 116 -15.79 -13.45 9.87
CA ASP A 116 -15.21 -14.24 10.96
C ASP A 116 -13.68 -14.29 10.90
N GLU A 117 -13.10 -14.23 9.68
CA GLU A 117 -11.64 -14.32 9.48
C GLU A 117 -11.05 -12.93 9.28
N PRO A 118 -10.02 -12.53 10.05
CA PRO A 118 -9.34 -11.26 9.85
C PRO A 118 -8.38 -11.29 8.64
N MET A 119 -8.09 -10.11 8.13
CA MET A 119 -6.92 -9.88 7.27
C MET A 119 -5.71 -9.64 8.16
N GLU A 120 -4.56 -10.23 7.82
CA GLU A 120 -3.38 -10.14 8.65
C GLU A 120 -2.13 -9.84 7.82
N PHE A 121 -1.35 -8.84 8.25
CA PHE A 121 -0.19 -8.33 7.54
C PHE A 121 1.03 -8.28 8.44
N TRP A 122 2.17 -8.75 7.94
CA TRP A 122 3.49 -8.49 8.50
C TRP A 122 4.29 -7.67 7.50
N VAL A 123 4.83 -6.57 7.95
CA VAL A 123 5.50 -5.60 7.08
C VAL A 123 6.87 -5.26 7.64
N GLU A 124 7.88 -5.29 6.76
CA GLU A 124 9.22 -4.79 7.04
C GLU A 124 9.55 -3.67 6.06
N PHE A 125 10.00 -2.53 6.58
CA PHE A 125 10.41 -1.37 5.80
C PHE A 125 11.94 -1.21 5.78
N GLU A 126 12.46 -0.74 4.65
CA GLU A 126 13.84 -0.25 4.54
C GLU A 126 14.05 1.01 5.39
N PRO A 127 15.31 1.39 5.72
CA PRO A 127 15.60 2.67 6.35
C PRO A 127 15.05 3.90 5.61
N SER A 128 14.84 3.79 4.31
CA SER A 128 14.22 4.82 3.46
C SER A 128 12.70 4.92 3.64
N GLY A 129 12.06 4.00 4.37
CA GLY A 129 10.61 3.86 4.48
C GLY A 129 9.97 3.08 3.33
N GLN A 130 10.76 2.56 2.38
CA GLN A 130 10.27 1.70 1.32
C GLN A 130 9.93 0.30 1.84
N LEU A 131 8.93 -0.33 1.24
CA LEU A 131 8.55 -1.71 1.54
C LEU A 131 9.71 -2.65 1.16
N LYS A 132 10.22 -3.41 2.15
CA LYS A 132 11.25 -4.41 1.97
C LYS A 132 10.66 -5.80 1.83
N ASN A 133 9.93 -6.24 2.86
CA ASN A 133 9.25 -7.51 2.89
C ASN A 133 7.81 -7.34 3.38
N MET A 134 6.90 -8.15 2.87
CA MET A 134 5.53 -8.21 3.35
C MET A 134 4.99 -9.64 3.26
N ARG A 135 4.18 -10.00 4.25
CA ARG A 135 3.28 -11.16 4.17
C ARG A 135 1.87 -10.67 4.40
N PHE A 136 0.95 -11.11 3.57
CA PHE A 136 -0.48 -10.88 3.71
C PHE A 136 -1.22 -12.21 3.72
N ASN A 137 -1.90 -12.53 4.81
CA ASN A 137 -2.85 -13.62 4.89
C ASN A 137 -4.23 -13.07 4.49
N LYS A 138 -4.60 -13.29 3.22
CA LYS A 138 -5.86 -12.89 2.63
C LYS A 138 -6.92 -13.95 2.95
N PRO A 139 -8.00 -13.63 3.69
CA PRO A 139 -9.05 -14.58 4.02
C PRO A 139 -9.92 -14.93 2.79
N ALA A 140 -10.62 -16.06 2.89
CA ALA A 140 -11.40 -16.60 1.78
C ALA A 140 -12.57 -15.70 1.34
N TRP A 141 -13.13 -14.91 2.23
CA TRP A 141 -14.26 -14.03 1.92
C TRP A 141 -13.91 -12.86 1.00
N MET A 142 -12.62 -12.46 0.93
CA MET A 142 -12.16 -11.41 0.00
C MET A 142 -12.17 -11.87 -1.46
N ASP A 143 -12.06 -13.18 -1.68
CA ASP A 143 -12.09 -13.77 -3.00
C ASP A 143 -12.70 -15.18 -2.93
N PRO A 144 -14.02 -15.28 -3.01
CA PRO A 144 -14.71 -16.59 -2.93
C PRO A 144 -14.30 -17.57 -4.04
N GLY A 145 -13.81 -17.08 -5.18
CA GLY A 145 -13.33 -17.89 -6.30
C GLY A 145 -12.03 -18.61 -5.96
N ASP A 146 -11.05 -17.85 -5.48
CA ASP A 146 -9.71 -18.35 -5.13
C ASP A 146 -9.61 -18.85 -3.68
N GLY A 147 -10.50 -18.40 -2.81
CA GLY A 147 -10.46 -18.72 -1.40
C GLY A 147 -9.30 -18.04 -0.66
N ALA A 148 -8.93 -18.61 0.49
CA ALA A 148 -7.82 -18.07 1.28
C ALA A 148 -6.50 -18.12 0.52
N THR A 149 -5.80 -17.00 0.49
CA THR A 149 -4.52 -16.83 -0.24
C THR A 149 -3.48 -16.24 0.70
N VAL A 150 -2.26 -16.75 0.63
CA VAL A 150 -1.10 -16.14 1.29
C VAL A 150 -0.26 -15.45 0.24
N ILE A 151 0.01 -14.16 0.42
CA ILE A 151 0.83 -13.36 -0.47
C ILE A 151 2.11 -12.97 0.28
N VAL A 152 3.27 -13.23 -0.31
CA VAL A 152 4.57 -12.82 0.22
C VAL A 152 5.27 -11.97 -0.83
N TRP A 153 5.62 -10.75 -0.46
CA TRP A 153 6.50 -9.88 -1.20
C TRP A 153 7.89 -9.95 -0.58
N LYS A 154 8.89 -10.34 -1.35
CA LYS A 154 10.29 -10.41 -0.95
C LYS A 154 11.21 -10.38 -2.17
N ASP A 155 12.36 -9.69 -2.08
CA ASP A 155 13.38 -9.64 -3.13
C ASP A 155 12.81 -9.20 -4.50
N ASN A 156 11.90 -8.21 -4.51
CA ASN A 156 11.19 -7.74 -5.69
C ASN A 156 10.39 -8.82 -6.44
N LYS A 157 9.92 -9.82 -5.72
CA LYS A 157 9.03 -10.88 -6.23
C LYS A 157 7.82 -11.02 -5.34
N ALA A 158 6.65 -11.15 -5.96
CA ALA A 158 5.45 -11.59 -5.27
C ALA A 158 5.31 -13.11 -5.43
N LYS A 159 5.06 -13.80 -4.33
CA LYS A 159 4.66 -15.21 -4.33
C LYS A 159 3.25 -15.29 -3.75
N LEU A 160 2.36 -15.96 -4.46
CA LEU A 160 0.96 -16.13 -4.08
C LEU A 160 0.66 -17.61 -3.94
N TRP A 161 0.28 -18.06 -2.75
CA TRP A 161 -0.21 -19.41 -2.52
C TRP A 161 -1.74 -19.40 -2.39
N VAL A 162 -2.41 -19.85 -3.44
CA VAL A 162 -3.87 -20.01 -3.48
C VAL A 162 -4.24 -21.37 -2.93
N LYS A 163 -4.61 -21.41 -1.65
CA LYS A 163 -4.80 -22.68 -0.91
C LYS A 163 -5.86 -23.60 -1.53
N LYS A 164 -7.01 -23.03 -1.91
CA LYS A 164 -8.14 -23.81 -2.49
C LYS A 164 -7.76 -24.51 -3.80
N LYS A 165 -6.91 -23.87 -4.60
CA LYS A 165 -6.46 -24.40 -5.91
C LYS A 165 -5.14 -25.17 -5.81
N ASN A 166 -4.52 -25.21 -4.63
CA ASN A 166 -3.24 -25.82 -4.33
C ASN A 166 -2.15 -25.41 -5.33
N PHE A 167 -2.01 -24.10 -5.62
CA PHE A 167 -0.93 -23.61 -6.47
C PHE A 167 -0.18 -22.42 -5.86
N LEU A 168 1.12 -22.36 -6.14
CA LEU A 168 2.04 -21.31 -5.79
C LEU A 168 2.53 -20.61 -7.06
N VAL A 169 2.23 -19.33 -7.19
CA VAL A 169 2.69 -18.50 -8.31
C VAL A 169 3.80 -17.58 -7.85
N THR A 170 4.90 -17.49 -8.59
CA THR A 170 5.94 -16.47 -8.41
C THR A 170 5.84 -15.47 -9.56
N ILE A 171 5.65 -14.21 -9.23
CA ILE A 171 5.50 -13.10 -10.18
C ILE A 171 6.57 -12.05 -9.89
N ARG A 172 7.25 -11.57 -10.93
CA ARG A 172 8.13 -10.39 -10.83
C ARG A 172 7.40 -9.22 -11.48
N ASP A 173 6.75 -8.42 -10.68
CA ASP A 173 5.94 -7.33 -11.18
C ASP A 173 6.09 -6.08 -10.32
N LYS A 174 6.49 -4.98 -10.97
CA LYS A 174 6.59 -3.68 -10.30
C LYS A 174 5.20 -3.10 -9.98
N GLU A 175 4.17 -3.45 -10.75
CA GLU A 175 2.80 -2.99 -10.53
C GLU A 175 2.18 -3.70 -9.33
N ILE A 176 2.41 -5.02 -9.18
CA ILE A 176 2.02 -5.76 -7.97
C ILE A 176 2.73 -5.19 -6.75
N ALA A 177 4.02 -4.85 -6.85
CA ALA A 177 4.72 -4.19 -5.76
C ALA A 177 4.08 -2.85 -5.40
N ALA A 178 3.71 -2.05 -6.38
CA ALA A 178 3.04 -0.76 -6.18
C ALA A 178 1.62 -0.95 -5.61
N GLU A 179 0.90 -1.98 -6.03
CA GLU A 179 -0.42 -2.32 -5.48
C GLU A 179 -0.30 -2.80 -4.02
N MET A 180 0.65 -3.68 -3.72
CA MET A 180 0.95 -4.12 -2.35
C MET A 180 1.31 -2.94 -1.46
N LEU A 181 2.17 -2.05 -1.95
CA LEU A 181 2.53 -0.83 -1.23
C LEU A 181 1.30 0.04 -0.96
N ARG A 182 0.42 0.23 -1.94
CA ARG A 182 -0.85 0.98 -1.75
C ARG A 182 -1.75 0.36 -0.69
N HIS A 183 -1.85 -0.97 -0.64
CA HIS A 183 -2.60 -1.66 0.41
C HIS A 183 -1.98 -1.43 1.79
N VAL A 184 -0.65 -1.54 1.91
CA VAL A 184 0.06 -1.23 3.15
C VAL A 184 -0.15 0.23 3.55
N GLU A 185 0.00 1.18 2.62
CA GLU A 185 -0.22 2.61 2.86
C GLU A 185 -1.65 2.94 3.33
N GLN A 186 -2.64 2.20 2.88
CA GLN A 186 -4.02 2.38 3.35
C GLN A 186 -4.23 1.93 4.80
N LEU A 187 -3.45 0.96 5.26
CA LEU A 187 -3.53 0.37 6.59
C LEU A 187 -2.47 0.92 7.54
N ASP A 188 -1.37 1.48 7.02
CA ASP A 188 -0.30 2.07 7.83
C ASP A 188 -0.82 3.29 8.60
N PRO A 189 -0.73 3.29 9.93
CA PRO A 189 -1.21 4.38 10.77
C PRO A 189 -0.55 5.73 10.45
N LYS A 190 0.70 5.74 9.95
CA LYS A 190 1.38 6.95 9.51
C LYS A 190 0.60 7.67 8.42
N PHE A 191 0.27 6.95 7.33
CA PHE A 191 -0.50 7.53 6.22
C PHE A 191 -1.93 7.89 6.62
N ALA A 192 -2.53 7.14 7.58
CA ALA A 192 -3.83 7.48 8.12
C ALA A 192 -3.79 8.83 8.83
N VAL A 193 -2.82 9.06 9.73
CA VAL A 193 -2.67 10.31 10.49
C VAL A 193 -2.30 11.49 9.58
N GLU A 194 -1.37 11.31 8.64
CA GLU A 194 -1.01 12.34 7.63
C GLU A 194 -2.22 12.76 6.79
N ARG A 195 -3.05 11.80 6.35
CA ARG A 195 -4.29 12.08 5.62
C ARG A 195 -5.31 12.84 6.46
N LEU A 196 -5.49 12.46 7.72
CA LEU A 196 -6.40 13.15 8.63
C LEU A 196 -5.99 14.60 8.83
N GLN A 197 -4.69 14.87 9.05
CA GLN A 197 -4.16 16.21 9.17
C GLN A 197 -4.40 17.04 7.89
N SER A 198 -4.10 16.48 6.74
CA SER A 198 -4.31 17.14 5.44
C SER A 198 -5.80 17.48 5.20
N LYS A 199 -6.71 16.54 5.49
CA LYS A 199 -8.16 16.75 5.35
C LYS A 199 -8.71 17.76 6.35
N GLN A 200 -8.18 17.80 7.56
CA GLN A 200 -8.50 18.81 8.56
C GLN A 200 -8.09 20.21 8.09
N GLU A 201 -6.88 20.35 7.54
CA GLU A 201 -6.38 21.63 7.00
C GLU A 201 -7.23 22.12 5.81
N GLN A 202 -7.83 21.22 5.04
CA GLN A 202 -8.74 21.53 3.94
C GLN A 202 -10.17 21.86 4.41
N GLY A 203 -10.49 21.68 5.70
CA GLY A 203 -11.82 21.90 6.25
C GLY A 203 -12.85 20.81 5.91
N ASN A 204 -12.41 19.66 5.40
CA ASN A 204 -13.30 18.56 4.98
C ASN A 204 -13.54 17.55 6.10
N THR A 205 -12.81 17.65 7.21
CA THR A 205 -12.87 16.70 8.33
C THR A 205 -12.78 17.46 9.64
N GLU A 206 -13.71 17.18 10.54
CA GLU A 206 -13.67 17.61 11.93
C GLU A 206 -12.85 16.60 12.73
N VAL A 207 -11.88 17.09 13.52
CA VAL A 207 -11.00 16.25 14.33
C VAL A 207 -11.13 16.67 15.79
N GLU A 208 -11.58 15.75 16.62
CA GLU A 208 -11.64 15.86 18.07
C GLU A 208 -10.51 15.03 18.69
N ILE A 209 -9.83 15.57 19.69
CA ILE A 209 -8.74 14.86 20.39
C ILE A 209 -8.99 14.91 21.88
N GLU A 210 -9.07 13.73 22.47
CA GLU A 210 -9.16 13.53 23.91
C GLU A 210 -7.84 12.98 24.43
N VAL A 211 -7.25 13.70 25.39
CA VAL A 211 -6.01 13.29 26.06
C VAL A 211 -6.34 12.98 27.51
N PRO A 212 -6.44 11.69 27.89
CA PRO A 212 -6.70 11.30 29.28
C PRO A 212 -5.59 11.75 30.22
N THR A 213 -5.95 12.03 31.49
CA THR A 213 -4.98 12.34 32.55
C THR A 213 -4.22 11.10 33.00
N ASP A 214 -4.82 9.93 32.93
CA ASP A 214 -4.14 8.67 33.15
C ASP A 214 -3.27 8.33 31.93
N LYS A 215 -1.98 8.19 32.15
CA LYS A 215 -1.02 7.86 31.09
C LYS A 215 -1.14 6.41 30.57
N ALA A 216 -1.86 5.56 31.27
CA ALA A 216 -2.15 4.21 30.83
C ALA A 216 -3.30 4.17 29.81
N GLU A 217 -4.13 5.22 29.77
CA GLU A 217 -5.21 5.34 28.79
C GLU A 217 -4.68 5.93 27.48
N PRO A 218 -5.16 5.49 26.31
CA PRO A 218 -4.71 6.01 25.03
C PRO A 218 -5.25 7.44 24.76
N ILE A 219 -4.52 8.20 23.97
CA ILE A 219 -5.08 9.40 23.34
C ILE A 219 -6.09 8.93 22.30
N ILE A 220 -7.28 9.52 22.31
CA ILE A 220 -8.35 9.18 21.37
C ILE A 220 -8.47 10.33 20.36
N VAL A 221 -8.34 10.00 19.08
CA VAL A 221 -8.51 10.92 17.96
C VAL A 221 -9.73 10.49 17.16
N THR A 222 -10.79 11.29 17.21
CA THR A 222 -12.00 11.05 16.42
C THR A 222 -12.03 12.00 15.23
N ALA A 223 -11.99 11.45 14.01
CA ALA A 223 -12.09 12.20 12.77
C ALA A 223 -13.41 11.89 12.08
N THR A 224 -14.22 12.92 11.84
CA THR A 224 -15.53 12.82 11.16
C THR A 224 -15.49 13.63 9.88
N HIS A 225 -15.78 12.99 8.74
CA HIS A 225 -15.85 13.67 7.45
C HIS A 225 -17.16 14.47 7.34
N ILE A 226 -17.05 15.77 7.06
CA ILE A 226 -18.18 16.71 6.99
C ILE A 226 -18.85 16.67 5.61
N GLN A 227 -18.09 16.33 4.57
CA GLN A 227 -18.58 16.23 3.18
C GLN A 227 -18.36 14.80 2.67
N GLU A 228 -19.13 14.40 1.66
CA GLU A 228 -18.86 13.18 0.88
C GLU A 228 -17.44 13.27 0.28
N VAL A 229 -16.48 12.77 1.02
CA VAL A 229 -15.14 12.56 0.54
C VAL A 229 -15.15 11.16 -0.08
N ASP A 230 -14.30 10.89 -1.08
CA ASP A 230 -14.02 9.58 -1.65
C ASP A 230 -13.43 8.60 -0.60
N SER A 231 -14.03 8.57 0.57
CA SER A 231 -13.68 7.69 1.68
C SER A 231 -14.84 6.73 1.91
N PRO A 232 -14.59 5.43 1.92
CA PRO A 232 -15.61 4.44 2.25
C PRO A 232 -16.09 4.56 3.72
N PHE A 233 -15.40 5.35 4.55
CA PHE A 233 -15.67 5.53 5.97
C PHE A 233 -15.93 7.00 6.28
N GLN A 234 -16.99 7.27 7.03
CA GLN A 234 -17.39 8.62 7.42
C GLN A 234 -16.81 9.05 8.78
N ARG A 235 -16.42 8.08 9.62
CA ARG A 235 -15.73 8.35 10.89
C ARG A 235 -14.60 7.36 11.11
N ILE A 236 -13.48 7.85 11.63
CA ILE A 236 -12.31 7.09 12.04
C ILE A 236 -11.98 7.46 13.48
N VAL A 237 -11.77 6.47 14.35
CA VAL A 237 -11.31 6.66 15.73
C VAL A 237 -9.95 6.00 15.88
N LEU A 238 -8.92 6.77 16.24
CA LEU A 238 -7.58 6.26 16.49
C LEU A 238 -7.31 6.24 17.99
N TYR A 239 -6.70 5.16 18.47
CA TYR A 239 -6.22 4.99 19.84
C TYR A 239 -4.71 5.00 19.82
N ILE A 240 -4.10 6.05 20.40
CA ILE A 240 -2.67 6.32 20.35
C ILE A 240 -2.06 6.12 21.73
N ASP A 241 -1.05 5.29 21.85
CA ASP A 241 -0.31 5.11 23.08
C ASP A 241 0.39 6.40 23.53
N GLN A 242 0.17 6.82 24.79
CA GLN A 242 0.70 8.08 25.29
C GLN A 242 2.23 8.11 25.44
N ALA A 243 2.86 6.97 25.67
CA ALA A 243 4.30 6.87 25.90
C ALA A 243 5.07 6.80 24.58
N THR A 244 4.64 5.93 23.66
CA THR A 244 5.31 5.69 22.37
C THR A 244 4.86 6.63 21.26
N ARG A 245 3.68 7.22 21.39
CA ARG A 245 3.00 8.01 20.35
C ARG A 245 2.65 7.19 19.10
N LEU A 246 2.61 5.89 19.19
CA LEU A 246 2.20 5.00 18.12
C LEU A 246 0.70 4.68 18.24
N VAL A 247 0.06 4.43 17.12
CA VAL A 247 -1.36 4.03 17.07
C VAL A 247 -1.47 2.57 17.47
N ASN A 248 -2.19 2.24 18.53
CA ASN A 248 -2.43 0.85 18.96
C ASN A 248 -3.58 0.21 18.17
N SER A 249 -4.60 1.00 17.87
CA SER A 249 -5.74 0.53 17.09
C SER A 249 -6.47 1.66 16.38
N ALA A 250 -7.26 1.31 15.37
CA ALA A 250 -8.17 2.21 14.69
C ALA A 250 -9.53 1.53 14.47
N GLU A 251 -10.61 2.30 14.65
CA GLU A 251 -11.96 1.85 14.35
C GLU A 251 -12.53 2.65 13.18
N LEU A 252 -13.15 1.96 12.23
CA LEU A 252 -13.70 2.54 11.02
C LEU A 252 -15.23 2.42 11.05
N TYR A 253 -15.91 3.53 10.76
CA TYR A 253 -17.36 3.62 10.83
C TYR A 253 -17.98 4.12 9.54
N LYS A 254 -19.14 3.56 9.20
CA LYS A 254 -20.04 4.07 8.17
C LYS A 254 -21.25 4.74 8.81
N LEU A 255 -21.74 5.79 8.16
CA LEU A 255 -22.98 6.44 8.54
C LEU A 255 -24.15 5.76 7.79
N GLU A 256 -25.01 5.05 8.51
CA GLU A 256 -26.19 4.37 7.98
C GLU A 256 -27.41 4.77 8.79
N ALA A 257 -28.45 5.22 8.13
CA ALA A 257 -29.71 5.67 8.78
C ALA A 257 -29.51 6.74 9.88
N GLY A 258 -28.44 7.54 9.82
CA GLY A 258 -28.13 8.59 10.81
C GLY A 258 -27.29 8.11 12.00
N GLU A 259 -26.92 6.84 12.06
CA GLU A 259 -26.07 6.27 13.11
C GLU A 259 -24.72 5.80 12.54
N TYR A 260 -23.66 5.95 13.36
CA TYR A 260 -22.32 5.47 12.99
C TYR A 260 -22.16 4.00 13.39
N ASN A 261 -22.16 3.11 12.40
CA ASN A 261 -21.96 1.69 12.58
C ASN A 261 -20.50 1.32 12.37
N LYS A 262 -19.89 0.64 13.35
CA LYS A 262 -18.52 0.15 13.23
C LYS A 262 -18.46 -0.97 12.19
N VAL A 263 -17.63 -0.81 11.17
CA VAL A 263 -17.49 -1.76 10.06
C VAL A 263 -16.17 -2.50 10.07
N ALA A 264 -15.12 -1.95 10.69
CA ALA A 264 -13.84 -2.61 10.83
C ALA A 264 -13.06 -2.09 12.04
N THR A 265 -12.15 -2.93 12.54
CA THR A 265 -11.14 -2.58 13.55
C THR A 265 -9.78 -3.01 13.03
N LEU A 266 -8.81 -2.09 13.06
CA LEU A 266 -7.40 -2.37 12.81
C LEU A 266 -6.67 -2.37 14.15
N GLU A 267 -5.85 -3.38 14.37
CA GLU A 267 -4.99 -3.50 15.55
C GLU A 267 -3.54 -3.58 15.09
N TYR A 268 -2.65 -2.88 15.79
CA TYR A 268 -1.26 -2.74 15.41
C TYR A 268 -0.36 -3.29 16.52
N TYR A 269 0.49 -4.24 16.15
CA TYR A 269 1.33 -5.00 17.06
C TYR A 269 2.80 -4.95 16.63
N ASP A 270 3.67 -5.35 17.53
CA ASP A 270 5.08 -5.67 17.30
C ASP A 270 5.88 -4.53 16.61
N TYR A 271 5.52 -3.28 16.92
CA TYR A 271 6.25 -2.13 16.44
C TYR A 271 7.75 -2.25 16.71
N ASN A 272 8.53 -2.20 15.63
CA ASN A 272 10.00 -2.29 15.67
C ASN A 272 10.55 -3.60 16.28
N GLN A 273 9.73 -4.63 16.45
CA GLN A 273 10.19 -5.97 16.80
C GLN A 273 10.55 -6.72 15.52
N PRO A 274 11.78 -7.26 15.42
CA PRO A 274 12.19 -7.98 14.24
C PRO A 274 11.27 -9.17 13.96
N ILE A 275 10.72 -9.24 12.76
CA ILE A 275 9.87 -10.35 12.31
C ILE A 275 10.78 -11.53 11.94
N ASP A 276 10.43 -12.74 12.38
CA ASP A 276 11.16 -13.96 11.96
C ASP A 276 11.20 -14.02 10.43
N PRO A 277 12.38 -14.10 9.79
CA PRO A 277 12.52 -14.18 8.34
C PRO A 277 11.72 -15.34 7.70
N LYS A 278 11.38 -16.38 8.48
CA LYS A 278 10.54 -17.49 8.05
C LYS A 278 9.11 -17.04 7.74
N MET A 279 8.63 -15.96 8.34
CA MET A 279 7.32 -15.38 8.01
C MET A 279 7.24 -14.94 6.55
N PHE A 280 8.36 -14.53 5.96
CA PHE A 280 8.44 -14.13 4.56
C PHE A 280 8.87 -15.30 3.63
N THR A 281 8.52 -16.53 4.02
CA THR A 281 8.73 -17.75 3.24
C THR A 281 7.50 -18.64 3.33
N PHE A 282 7.44 -19.64 2.48
CA PHE A 282 6.39 -20.66 2.51
C PHE A 282 6.99 -21.97 3.00
N ASN A 283 6.89 -22.23 4.31
CA ASN A 283 7.44 -23.44 4.92
C ASN A 283 6.43 -24.60 5.00
N ASP A 284 5.13 -24.29 4.86
CA ASP A 284 4.01 -25.20 5.06
C ASP A 284 3.25 -25.51 3.76
N ILE A 285 3.94 -25.44 2.62
CA ILE A 285 3.35 -25.76 1.32
C ILE A 285 3.28 -27.29 1.21
N PRO A 286 2.14 -27.87 0.78
CA PRO A 286 2.03 -29.29 0.47
C PRO A 286 3.02 -29.72 -0.61
N ASP A 287 3.54 -30.95 -0.53
CA ASP A 287 4.49 -31.48 -1.50
C ASP A 287 3.90 -31.59 -2.93
N ASP A 288 2.59 -31.68 -3.03
CA ASP A 288 1.83 -31.76 -4.29
C ASP A 288 1.39 -30.39 -4.82
N VAL A 289 1.87 -29.28 -4.22
CA VAL A 289 1.54 -27.94 -4.71
C VAL A 289 2.07 -27.74 -6.13
N MET A 290 1.22 -27.21 -6.99
CA MET A 290 1.66 -26.82 -8.32
C MET A 290 2.40 -25.48 -8.27
N ILE A 291 3.65 -25.47 -8.74
CA ILE A 291 4.51 -24.29 -8.75
C ILE A 291 4.51 -23.69 -10.16
N MET A 292 4.21 -22.40 -10.24
CA MET A 292 4.31 -21.58 -11.46
C MET A 292 5.29 -20.45 -11.22
N ASP A 293 6.39 -20.39 -11.98
CA ASP A 293 7.38 -19.30 -11.89
C ASP A 293 7.35 -18.43 -13.15
N GLN A 294 6.55 -17.36 -13.11
CA GLN A 294 6.42 -16.39 -14.20
C GLN A 294 7.65 -15.47 -14.32
N THR A 295 8.61 -15.56 -13.42
CA THR A 295 9.84 -14.74 -13.47
C THR A 295 10.90 -15.28 -14.40
N THR A 296 10.81 -16.57 -14.72
CA THR A 296 11.80 -17.32 -15.54
C THR A 296 11.24 -17.79 -16.87
N GLN A 297 9.90 -17.81 -17.05
CA GLN A 297 9.23 -18.25 -18.26
C GLN A 297 8.77 -17.06 -19.11
N GLU A 298 8.89 -17.20 -20.42
CA GLU A 298 8.15 -16.32 -21.33
C GLU A 298 6.67 -16.69 -21.31
N VAL A 299 5.88 -15.90 -20.60
CA VAL A 299 4.44 -16.06 -20.51
C VAL A 299 3.75 -15.24 -21.61
N GLY A 300 2.65 -15.77 -22.13
CA GLY A 300 1.83 -15.05 -23.09
C GLY A 300 2.45 -14.93 -24.50
N LEU A 301 1.86 -14.05 -25.31
CA LEU A 301 2.25 -13.75 -26.68
C LEU A 301 2.78 -12.32 -26.78
N ALA A 302 3.90 -12.10 -27.46
CA ALA A 302 4.43 -10.76 -27.71
C ALA A 302 3.50 -10.00 -28.67
N GLN A 303 3.21 -8.74 -28.36
CA GLN A 303 2.29 -7.90 -29.13
C GLN A 303 2.87 -7.52 -30.49
N GLY A 304 4.16 -7.21 -30.58
CA GLY A 304 4.80 -6.74 -31.81
C GLY A 304 4.09 -5.49 -32.35
N ASP A 305 3.79 -5.50 -33.65
CA ASP A 305 3.11 -4.41 -34.34
C ASP A 305 1.57 -4.50 -34.31
N LEU A 306 1.01 -5.49 -33.61
CA LEU A 306 -0.44 -5.71 -33.56
C LEU A 306 -1.10 -4.69 -32.59
N THR A 307 -2.33 -4.29 -32.93
CA THR A 307 -3.20 -3.55 -32.02
C THR A 307 -3.65 -4.46 -30.85
N ASN A 308 -4.23 -3.88 -29.81
CA ASN A 308 -4.74 -4.65 -28.67
C ASN A 308 -5.82 -5.68 -29.08
N ASP A 309 -6.66 -5.31 -30.02
CA ASP A 309 -7.71 -6.21 -30.50
C ASP A 309 -7.13 -7.34 -31.38
N GLU A 310 -6.17 -7.02 -32.24
CA GLU A 310 -5.51 -8.01 -33.10
C GLU A 310 -4.69 -9.02 -32.29
N ILE A 311 -3.91 -8.56 -31.28
CA ILE A 311 -3.15 -9.47 -30.44
C ILE A 311 -4.05 -10.36 -29.58
N ALA A 312 -5.20 -9.84 -29.09
CA ALA A 312 -6.16 -10.62 -28.34
C ALA A 312 -6.76 -11.76 -29.18
N VAL A 313 -7.14 -11.48 -30.43
CA VAL A 313 -7.63 -12.49 -31.39
C VAL A 313 -6.53 -13.50 -31.71
N GLU A 314 -5.32 -13.04 -31.98
CA GLU A 314 -4.17 -13.90 -32.31
C GLU A 314 -3.79 -14.81 -31.14
N LEU A 315 -3.81 -14.30 -29.92
CA LEU A 315 -3.54 -15.07 -28.71
C LEU A 315 -4.54 -16.22 -28.55
N ILE A 316 -5.85 -15.94 -28.68
CA ILE A 316 -6.90 -16.99 -28.64
C ILE A 316 -6.72 -17.99 -29.79
N ARG A 317 -6.39 -17.52 -30.99
CA ARG A 317 -6.13 -18.41 -32.14
C ARG A 317 -4.96 -19.35 -31.85
N GLN A 318 -3.84 -18.84 -31.39
CA GLN A 318 -2.66 -19.66 -31.09
C GLN A 318 -2.89 -20.63 -29.94
N PHE A 319 -3.65 -20.22 -28.92
CA PHE A 319 -4.03 -21.08 -27.81
C PHE A 319 -4.90 -22.27 -28.30
N LEU A 320 -5.97 -21.99 -29.03
CA LEU A 320 -6.84 -23.04 -29.57
C LEU A 320 -6.09 -23.95 -30.54
N GLN A 321 -5.21 -23.38 -31.37
CA GLN A 321 -4.37 -24.20 -32.27
C GLN A 321 -3.41 -25.12 -31.47
N ALA A 322 -2.83 -24.63 -30.39
CA ALA A 322 -1.98 -25.43 -29.51
C ALA A 322 -2.78 -26.59 -28.87
N LEU A 323 -4.05 -26.38 -28.51
CA LEU A 323 -4.92 -27.46 -28.02
C LEU A 323 -5.27 -28.46 -29.11
N ILE A 324 -5.51 -28.03 -30.37
CA ILE A 324 -5.74 -28.89 -31.53
C ILE A 324 -4.50 -29.76 -31.79
N ASP A 325 -3.33 -29.15 -31.73
CA ASP A 325 -2.03 -29.82 -31.94
C ASP A 325 -1.58 -30.64 -30.72
N GLN A 326 -2.31 -30.60 -29.61
CA GLN A 326 -1.96 -31.21 -28.32
C GLN A 326 -0.63 -30.70 -27.76
N ASP A 327 -0.21 -29.47 -28.15
CA ASP A 327 0.95 -28.79 -27.59
C ASP A 327 0.58 -28.09 -26.29
N TYR A 328 0.42 -28.90 -25.22
CA TYR A 328 0.03 -28.41 -23.89
C TYR A 328 1.07 -27.47 -23.29
N ALA A 329 2.34 -27.59 -23.69
CA ALA A 329 3.39 -26.69 -23.24
C ALA A 329 3.21 -25.28 -23.82
N LYS A 330 2.90 -25.17 -25.14
CA LYS A 330 2.58 -23.88 -25.77
C LYS A 330 1.26 -23.33 -25.24
N ALA A 331 0.23 -24.15 -25.13
CA ALA A 331 -1.08 -23.74 -24.60
C ALA A 331 -0.90 -23.17 -23.18
N GLY A 332 -0.14 -23.83 -22.32
CA GLY A 332 0.13 -23.37 -20.96
C GLY A 332 0.90 -22.05 -20.89
N ARG A 333 1.90 -21.86 -21.75
CA ARG A 333 2.61 -20.55 -21.84
C ARG A 333 1.68 -19.41 -22.22
N LEU A 334 0.75 -19.63 -23.14
CA LEU A 334 -0.25 -18.63 -23.56
C LEU A 334 -1.28 -18.37 -22.47
N PHE A 335 -1.56 -19.36 -21.64
CA PHE A 335 -2.49 -19.31 -20.52
C PHE A 335 -1.75 -19.06 -19.20
N SER A 336 -1.31 -17.85 -18.98
CA SER A 336 -0.63 -17.37 -17.76
C SER A 336 0.52 -18.25 -17.24
N GLY A 337 1.13 -19.05 -18.10
CA GLY A 337 2.24 -19.93 -17.72
C GLY A 337 1.80 -21.22 -17.00
N VAL A 338 0.59 -21.69 -17.20
CA VAL A 338 0.10 -22.97 -16.64
C VAL A 338 0.98 -24.11 -17.10
N PRO A 339 1.46 -25.02 -16.21
CA PRO A 339 2.25 -26.17 -16.59
C PRO A 339 1.56 -27.11 -17.58
N ALA A 340 2.36 -27.68 -18.51
CA ALA A 340 1.85 -28.59 -19.54
C ALA A 340 1.01 -29.74 -18.99
N GLU A 341 1.45 -30.35 -17.88
CA GLU A 341 0.77 -31.47 -17.21
C GLU A 341 -0.65 -31.08 -16.73
N ARG A 342 -0.83 -29.83 -16.30
CA ARG A 342 -2.14 -29.35 -15.89
C ARG A 342 -3.03 -29.03 -17.09
N MET A 343 -2.46 -28.50 -18.17
CA MET A 343 -3.17 -28.30 -19.42
C MET A 343 -3.64 -29.62 -19.99
N GLU A 344 -2.78 -30.63 -19.99
CA GLU A 344 -3.11 -31.99 -20.39
C GLU A 344 -4.20 -32.61 -19.49
N LYS A 345 -4.09 -32.44 -18.17
CA LYS A 345 -5.12 -32.91 -17.24
C LYS A 345 -6.49 -32.26 -17.48
N ALA A 346 -6.51 -30.96 -17.81
CA ALA A 346 -7.74 -30.20 -18.05
C ALA A 346 -8.37 -30.53 -19.42
N TYR A 347 -7.54 -30.73 -20.44
CA TYR A 347 -8.01 -30.82 -21.83
C TYR A 347 -7.68 -32.12 -22.53
N GLY A 348 -6.84 -32.99 -21.99
CA GLY A 348 -6.41 -34.22 -22.64
C GLY A 348 -7.51 -35.25 -22.91
N GLN A 349 -8.66 -35.12 -22.24
CA GLN A 349 -9.86 -35.93 -22.52
C GLN A 349 -10.73 -35.34 -23.63
N ILE A 350 -10.46 -34.14 -24.10
CA ILE A 350 -11.21 -33.42 -25.13
C ILE A 350 -10.31 -33.35 -26.36
N ARG A 351 -10.81 -33.86 -27.50
CA ARG A 351 -10.14 -33.70 -28.78
C ARG A 351 -10.63 -32.43 -29.44
N PHE A 352 -9.79 -31.41 -29.52
CA PHE A 352 -10.06 -30.19 -30.27
C PHE A 352 -9.85 -30.50 -31.77
N ILE A 353 -10.87 -30.20 -32.62
CA ILE A 353 -10.87 -30.58 -34.02
C ILE A 353 -10.47 -29.38 -34.88
N ARG A 354 -11.18 -28.27 -34.74
CA ARG A 354 -10.93 -27.05 -35.53
C ARG A 354 -11.56 -25.82 -34.87
N ILE A 355 -10.99 -24.67 -35.15
CA ILE A 355 -11.56 -23.38 -34.82
C ILE A 355 -12.69 -23.08 -35.82
N ILE A 356 -13.89 -22.81 -35.31
CA ILE A 356 -15.02 -22.41 -36.14
C ILE A 356 -15.03 -20.91 -36.35
N SER A 357 -14.93 -20.15 -35.27
CA SER A 357 -14.90 -18.69 -35.30
C SER A 357 -14.15 -18.11 -34.10
N ILE A 358 -13.57 -16.94 -34.31
CA ILE A 358 -13.10 -16.03 -33.25
C ILE A 358 -13.74 -14.68 -33.56
N GLY A 359 -14.51 -14.14 -32.62
CA GLY A 359 -15.20 -12.88 -32.79
C GLY A 359 -14.37 -11.66 -32.44
N GLU A 360 -15.02 -10.51 -32.49
CA GLU A 360 -14.38 -9.24 -32.16
C GLU A 360 -14.19 -9.11 -30.63
N PRO A 361 -13.02 -8.63 -30.18
CA PRO A 361 -12.75 -8.36 -28.77
C PRO A 361 -13.66 -7.28 -28.22
N ALA A 362 -14.06 -7.42 -26.95
CA ALA A 362 -14.83 -6.41 -26.24
C ALA A 362 -14.19 -6.09 -24.88
N PRO A 363 -14.18 -4.82 -24.44
CA PRO A 363 -13.63 -4.46 -23.13
C PRO A 363 -14.33 -5.20 -22.00
N HIS A 364 -13.54 -5.67 -21.02
CA HIS A 364 -14.05 -6.31 -19.81
C HIS A 364 -13.80 -5.43 -18.58
N SER A 365 -14.88 -4.92 -17.98
CA SER A 365 -14.81 -3.90 -16.91
C SER A 365 -14.16 -4.37 -15.60
N VAL A 366 -14.21 -5.68 -15.32
CA VAL A 366 -13.70 -6.21 -14.03
C VAL A 366 -12.20 -6.51 -14.09
N THR A 367 -11.69 -7.00 -15.22
CA THR A 367 -10.29 -7.44 -15.34
C THR A 367 -9.37 -6.39 -15.98
N GLY A 368 -9.91 -5.31 -16.51
CA GLY A 368 -9.14 -4.32 -17.29
C GLY A 368 -8.61 -4.86 -18.62
N GLY A 369 -9.02 -6.07 -19.03
CA GLY A 369 -8.61 -6.73 -20.25
C GLY A 369 -9.73 -6.75 -21.32
N LEU A 370 -9.62 -7.71 -22.24
CA LEU A 370 -10.57 -7.92 -23.31
C LEU A 370 -11.23 -9.30 -23.17
N TYR A 371 -12.50 -9.36 -23.53
CA TYR A 371 -13.22 -10.61 -23.79
C TYR A 371 -13.18 -10.90 -25.28
N VAL A 372 -12.79 -12.13 -25.67
CA VAL A 372 -12.74 -12.56 -27.08
C VAL A 372 -13.67 -13.75 -27.26
N PRO A 373 -14.85 -13.60 -27.87
CA PRO A 373 -15.75 -14.72 -28.11
C PRO A 373 -15.14 -15.69 -29.13
N CYS A 374 -15.22 -16.98 -28.86
CA CYS A 374 -14.73 -17.98 -29.81
C CYS A 374 -15.63 -19.23 -29.81
N THR A 375 -15.61 -19.96 -30.91
CA THR A 375 -16.30 -21.24 -31.08
C THR A 375 -15.31 -22.24 -31.68
N VAL A 376 -15.22 -23.42 -31.05
CA VAL A 376 -14.35 -24.50 -31.49
C VAL A 376 -15.15 -25.80 -31.56
N GLU A 377 -14.88 -26.63 -32.59
CA GLU A 377 -15.43 -27.98 -32.71
C GLU A 377 -14.57 -28.92 -31.87
N ILE A 378 -15.21 -29.68 -31.00
CA ILE A 378 -14.57 -30.63 -30.11
C ILE A 378 -15.24 -32.02 -30.25
N GLU A 379 -14.48 -33.05 -29.91
CA GLU A 379 -14.97 -34.41 -29.68
C GLU A 379 -14.73 -34.77 -28.23
N GLU A 380 -15.80 -35.03 -27.47
CA GLU A 380 -15.78 -35.44 -26.08
C GLU A 380 -16.62 -36.71 -25.92
N ASN A 381 -16.07 -37.78 -25.37
CA ASN A 381 -16.72 -39.09 -25.22
C ASN A 381 -17.23 -39.72 -26.55
N GLY A 382 -16.59 -39.38 -27.69
CA GLY A 382 -16.98 -39.84 -29.02
C GLY A 382 -18.11 -39.02 -29.68
N GLU A 383 -18.58 -37.97 -29.06
CA GLU A 383 -19.56 -37.05 -29.63
C GLU A 383 -18.88 -35.76 -30.09
N ILE A 384 -19.19 -35.37 -31.32
CA ILE A 384 -18.71 -34.10 -31.89
C ILE A 384 -19.73 -33.00 -31.58
N SER A 385 -19.25 -31.93 -30.99
CA SER A 385 -20.04 -30.77 -30.59
C SER A 385 -19.30 -29.45 -30.81
N GLN A 386 -20.05 -28.35 -30.77
CA GLN A 386 -19.48 -27.01 -30.77
C GLN A 386 -19.38 -26.52 -29.32
N TRP A 387 -18.17 -26.14 -28.92
CA TRP A 387 -17.92 -25.56 -27.61
C TRP A 387 -17.66 -24.07 -27.75
N GLN A 388 -18.35 -23.30 -26.91
CA GLN A 388 -18.15 -21.87 -26.73
C GLN A 388 -17.74 -21.62 -25.28
N PRO A 389 -16.50 -21.25 -25.03
CA PRO A 389 -16.07 -20.82 -23.69
C PRO A 389 -16.89 -19.60 -23.24
N GLU A 390 -17.45 -19.63 -22.04
CA GLU A 390 -18.29 -18.55 -21.52
C GLU A 390 -17.51 -17.23 -21.36
N HIS A 391 -16.20 -17.33 -21.11
CA HIS A 391 -15.37 -16.19 -20.72
C HIS A 391 -13.92 -16.35 -21.16
N SER A 392 -13.60 -16.12 -22.42
CA SER A 392 -12.21 -16.09 -22.89
C SER A 392 -11.57 -14.72 -22.64
N TYR A 393 -11.04 -14.52 -21.43
CA TYR A 393 -10.42 -13.26 -21.04
C TYR A 393 -8.95 -13.22 -21.34
N VAL A 394 -8.53 -12.11 -21.92
CA VAL A 394 -7.12 -11.80 -22.21
C VAL A 394 -6.76 -10.44 -21.65
N ARG A 395 -5.51 -10.29 -21.23
CA ARG A 395 -4.97 -9.02 -20.76
C ARG A 395 -3.48 -8.92 -21.06
N GLN A 396 -2.92 -7.75 -20.84
CA GLN A 396 -1.46 -7.59 -20.81
C GLN A 396 -0.87 -8.36 -19.61
N VAL A 397 0.28 -8.99 -19.83
CA VAL A 397 1.01 -9.68 -18.77
C VAL A 397 1.51 -8.64 -17.77
N HIS A 398 1.27 -8.87 -16.50
CA HIS A 398 1.74 -7.96 -15.46
C HIS A 398 3.24 -7.68 -15.56
N GLY A 399 3.61 -6.40 -15.60
CA GLY A 399 5.01 -5.97 -15.70
C GLY A 399 5.66 -6.17 -17.08
N GLN A 400 4.91 -6.66 -18.09
CA GLN A 400 5.35 -6.87 -19.46
C GLN A 400 4.30 -6.29 -20.44
N PRO A 401 4.22 -4.95 -20.61
CA PRO A 401 3.15 -4.30 -21.36
C PRO A 401 3.16 -4.63 -22.87
N ASP A 402 4.24 -5.24 -23.36
CA ASP A 402 4.40 -5.72 -24.73
C ASP A 402 3.97 -7.18 -24.91
N ARG A 403 3.41 -7.83 -23.87
CA ARG A 403 2.94 -9.22 -23.93
C ARG A 403 1.52 -9.34 -23.42
N TRP A 404 0.80 -10.31 -23.96
CA TRP A 404 -0.58 -10.62 -23.62
C TRP A 404 -0.77 -12.07 -23.22
N GLU A 405 -1.63 -12.33 -22.23
CA GLU A 405 -1.92 -13.64 -21.66
C GLU A 405 -3.41 -13.92 -21.56
N ILE A 406 -3.78 -15.19 -21.57
CA ILE A 406 -5.12 -15.65 -21.23
C ILE A 406 -5.17 -15.83 -19.71
N ILE A 407 -6.21 -15.27 -19.06
CA ILE A 407 -6.34 -15.30 -17.59
C ILE A 407 -7.54 -16.09 -17.08
N GLY A 408 -8.40 -16.57 -17.97
CA GLY A 408 -9.56 -17.34 -17.55
C GLY A 408 -10.57 -17.61 -18.65
N GLY A 409 -11.66 -18.25 -18.24
CA GLY A 409 -12.83 -18.49 -19.09
C GLY A 409 -12.85 -19.81 -19.81
N PHE A 410 -11.81 -20.60 -19.72
CA PHE A 410 -11.73 -21.93 -20.27
C PHE A 410 -11.93 -22.97 -19.17
N ARG A 411 -12.66 -24.08 -19.51
CA ARG A 411 -13.09 -25.12 -18.57
C ARG A 411 -11.91 -25.74 -17.81
N GLY A 412 -11.99 -25.86 -16.48
CA GLY A 412 -11.14 -26.76 -15.70
C GLY A 412 -9.75 -26.25 -15.28
N ILE A 413 -9.45 -24.96 -15.50
CA ILE A 413 -8.17 -24.39 -15.06
C ILE A 413 -8.40 -23.34 -13.99
#